data_e765afa872ef210612ee2e79a661c6e3
#
_entry.id   e765afa872ef210612ee2e79a661c6e3
#
_cell.length_a   1.000
_cell.length_b   1.000
_cell.length_c   1.000
_cell.angle_alpha   90.00
_cell.angle_beta   90.00
_cell.angle_gamma   90.00
#
_symmetry.space_group_name_H-M   'P 1'
#
loop_
_entity.id
_entity.type
_entity.pdbx_description
1 polymer ?
#
loop_
_entity_poly.entity_id
_entity_poly.type
_entity_poly.pdbx_seq_one_letter_code
_entity_poly.pdbx_strand_id
1 'polypeptide(L)'
;MVNLIPSPEAVMQILKRTGAYREGHFVYPSGKHTPHYFQMPLAFRYYDTARVLAVALSRKFRVDRDISSQLPKVAVISPSSGGIPVGFGVREALNAEQIYWAEKEEGKRRFRQYVNQGEINPCIIVDDIIRSGGAIEETVGLLKELGAPLIGCGAIVRFNSAPDRIGDVPIKSLVEFESPMYDNSDDCKDCEDGVPEEHVRF
;
A
#
# COMPACT_ATOMS: atom_id res chain seq x y z
N MET A 1 -27.08 -10.59 -0.39
CA MET A 1 -25.91 -10.44 -1.28
C MET A 1 -24.67 -10.70 -0.42
N VAL A 2 -23.88 -11.73 -0.71
CA VAL A 2 -22.65 -12.02 0.06
C VAL A 2 -21.65 -10.92 -0.25
N ASN A 3 -21.24 -10.15 0.76
CA ASN A 3 -20.18 -9.17 0.58
C ASN A 3 -18.86 -9.92 0.43
N LEU A 4 -18.34 -9.95 -0.78
CA LEU A 4 -17.10 -10.68 -1.12
C LEU A 4 -15.82 -9.89 -0.79
N ILE A 5 -15.96 -8.67 -0.29
CA ILE A 5 -14.87 -7.84 0.24
C ILE A 5 -15.02 -7.85 1.76
N PRO A 6 -14.00 -8.27 2.52
CA PRO A 6 -14.04 -8.22 3.98
C PRO A 6 -14.27 -6.77 4.46
N SER A 7 -14.96 -6.61 5.57
CA SER A 7 -15.10 -5.28 6.18
C SER A 7 -13.74 -4.77 6.69
N PRO A 8 -13.57 -3.45 6.86
CA PRO A 8 -12.34 -2.89 7.44
C PRO A 8 -11.95 -3.53 8.76
N GLU A 9 -12.93 -3.82 9.63
CA GLU A 9 -12.70 -4.47 10.93
C GLU A 9 -12.19 -5.90 10.75
N ALA A 10 -12.74 -6.66 9.78
CA ALA A 10 -12.27 -8.01 9.48
C ALA A 10 -10.84 -8.00 8.92
N VAL A 11 -10.49 -7.02 8.10
CA VAL A 11 -9.11 -6.81 7.63
C VAL A 11 -8.19 -6.51 8.82
N MET A 12 -8.57 -5.58 9.70
CA MET A 12 -7.78 -5.24 10.88
C MET A 12 -7.60 -6.44 11.82
N GLN A 13 -8.62 -7.29 11.99
CA GLN A 13 -8.50 -8.54 12.76
C GLN A 13 -7.47 -9.50 12.13
N ILE A 14 -7.44 -9.60 10.79
CA ILE A 14 -6.42 -10.39 10.09
C ILE A 14 -5.02 -9.83 10.39
N LEU A 15 -4.84 -8.50 10.31
CA LEU A 15 -3.55 -7.85 10.57
C LEU A 15 -3.11 -8.02 12.03
N LYS A 16 -4.03 -7.89 12.99
CA LYS A 16 -3.76 -8.15 14.42
C LYS A 16 -3.33 -9.60 14.66
N ARG A 17 -4.10 -10.56 14.15
CA ARG A 17 -3.84 -12.00 14.34
C ARG A 17 -2.49 -12.45 13.77
N THR A 18 -2.05 -11.85 12.68
CA THR A 18 -0.76 -12.16 12.03
C THR A 18 0.42 -11.41 12.66
N GLY A 19 0.16 -10.47 13.57
CA GLY A 19 1.15 -9.56 14.14
C GLY A 19 1.57 -8.43 13.20
N ALA A 20 0.90 -8.30 12.05
CA ALA A 20 1.18 -7.23 11.07
C ALA A 20 0.70 -5.85 11.54
N TYR A 21 -0.23 -5.81 12.47
CA TYR A 21 -0.65 -4.60 13.18
C TYR A 21 -0.52 -4.80 14.69
N ARG A 22 0.06 -3.82 15.36
CA ARG A 22 0.26 -3.82 16.81
C ARG A 22 -0.09 -2.45 17.39
N GLU A 23 -0.62 -2.46 18.60
CA GLU A 23 -0.87 -1.31 19.46
C GLU A 23 0.18 -1.28 20.58
N GLY A 24 0.68 -0.09 20.92
CA GLY A 24 1.72 0.10 21.92
C GLY A 24 2.40 1.46 21.71
N HIS A 25 3.54 1.69 22.34
CA HIS A 25 4.31 2.92 22.18
C HIS A 25 5.54 2.64 21.30
N PHE A 26 5.47 3.01 20.03
CA PHE A 26 6.51 2.74 19.03
C PHE A 26 7.33 3.97 18.72
N VAL A 27 8.66 3.82 18.74
CA VAL A 27 9.63 4.87 18.38
C VAL A 27 10.36 4.47 17.11
N TYR A 28 10.20 5.30 16.06
CA TYR A 28 10.87 5.11 14.78
C TYR A 28 12.34 5.56 14.84
N PRO A 29 13.23 5.05 13.94
CA PRO A 29 14.62 5.54 13.84
C PRO A 29 14.73 7.04 13.56
N SER A 30 13.67 7.65 13.03
CA SER A 30 13.57 9.11 12.83
C SER A 30 13.31 9.91 14.11
N GLY A 31 13.10 9.24 15.26
CA GLY A 31 12.69 9.85 16.52
C GLY A 31 11.19 10.12 16.65
N LYS A 32 10.38 9.76 15.64
CA LYS A 32 8.92 9.93 15.71
C LYS A 32 8.28 8.83 16.55
N HIS A 33 7.24 9.21 17.31
CA HIS A 33 6.47 8.33 18.17
C HIS A 33 5.07 8.08 17.62
N THR A 34 4.52 6.88 17.85
CA THR A 34 3.14 6.55 17.45
C THR A 34 2.59 5.38 18.32
N PRO A 35 1.30 5.37 18.64
CA PRO A 35 0.67 4.25 19.35
C PRO A 35 0.40 3.03 18.44
N HIS A 36 0.69 3.10 17.14
CA HIS A 36 0.35 2.08 16.17
C HIS A 36 1.50 1.72 15.25
N TYR A 37 1.76 0.43 15.10
CA TYR A 37 2.82 -0.07 14.21
C TYR A 37 2.28 -1.11 13.23
N PHE A 38 2.67 -0.96 11.98
CA PHE A 38 2.37 -1.91 10.92
C PHE A 38 3.65 -2.51 10.37
N GLN A 39 3.69 -3.85 10.33
CA GLN A 39 4.72 -4.65 9.67
C GLN A 39 4.05 -5.65 8.74
N MET A 40 3.61 -5.16 7.59
CA MET A 40 2.79 -5.90 6.64
C MET A 40 3.40 -7.21 6.13
N PRO A 41 4.73 -7.36 5.98
CA PRO A 41 5.34 -8.66 5.65
C PRO A 41 4.91 -9.81 6.56
N LEU A 42 4.56 -9.53 7.83
CA LEU A 42 4.06 -10.56 8.75
C LEU A 42 2.69 -11.12 8.33
N ALA A 43 1.85 -10.34 7.68
CA ALA A 43 0.60 -10.83 7.11
C ALA A 43 0.86 -11.63 5.83
N PHE A 44 1.78 -11.17 5.00
CA PHE A 44 2.05 -11.76 3.69
C PHE A 44 2.87 -13.06 3.74
N ARG A 45 3.51 -13.38 4.87
CA ARG A 45 4.14 -14.70 5.06
C ARG A 45 3.16 -15.88 5.05
N TYR A 46 1.87 -15.63 5.24
CA TYR A 46 0.82 -16.64 5.18
C TYR A 46 0.09 -16.56 3.84
N TYR A 47 0.13 -17.65 3.07
CA TYR A 47 -0.47 -17.72 1.74
C TYR A 47 -1.94 -17.30 1.71
N ASP A 48 -2.76 -17.87 2.61
CA ASP A 48 -4.20 -17.57 2.65
C ASP A 48 -4.49 -16.11 2.97
N THR A 49 -3.72 -15.53 3.90
CA THR A 49 -3.85 -14.11 4.26
C THR A 49 -3.48 -13.20 3.10
N ALA A 50 -2.32 -13.43 2.48
CA ALA A 50 -1.88 -12.66 1.32
C ALA A 50 -2.91 -12.72 0.19
N ARG A 51 -3.43 -13.92 -0.11
CA ARG A 51 -4.45 -14.14 -1.13
C ARG A 51 -5.76 -13.42 -0.81
N VAL A 52 -6.26 -13.52 0.42
CA VAL A 52 -7.52 -12.86 0.83
C VAL A 52 -7.42 -11.35 0.65
N LEU A 53 -6.33 -10.74 1.11
CA LEU A 53 -6.12 -9.29 1.02
C LEU A 53 -5.97 -8.82 -0.43
N ALA A 54 -5.17 -9.52 -1.23
CA ALA A 54 -4.98 -9.19 -2.65
C ALA A 54 -6.26 -9.34 -3.47
N VAL A 55 -7.01 -10.44 -3.28
CA VAL A 55 -8.31 -10.65 -3.95
C VAL A 55 -9.32 -9.58 -3.51
N ALA A 56 -9.36 -9.21 -2.24
CA ALA A 56 -10.26 -8.15 -1.75
C ALA A 56 -9.95 -6.81 -2.41
N LEU A 57 -8.67 -6.42 -2.50
CA LEU A 57 -8.25 -5.19 -3.16
C LEU A 57 -8.56 -5.24 -4.66
N SER A 58 -8.28 -6.35 -5.34
CA SER A 58 -8.56 -6.51 -6.77
C SER A 58 -10.06 -6.35 -7.09
N ARG A 59 -10.94 -6.78 -6.20
CA ARG A 59 -12.39 -6.58 -6.36
C ARG A 59 -12.79 -5.12 -6.34
N LYS A 60 -12.12 -4.27 -5.56
CA LYS A 60 -12.35 -2.82 -5.61
C LYS A 60 -11.97 -2.19 -6.96
N PHE A 61 -11.02 -2.78 -7.68
CA PHE A 61 -10.70 -2.38 -9.05
C PHE A 61 -11.69 -2.94 -10.08
N ARG A 62 -12.13 -4.20 -9.92
CA ARG A 62 -13.04 -4.83 -10.88
C ARG A 62 -14.43 -4.20 -10.96
N VAL A 63 -14.90 -3.52 -9.90
CA VAL A 63 -16.18 -2.80 -9.94
C VAL A 63 -16.10 -1.49 -10.72
N ASP A 64 -14.90 -1.02 -10.99
CA ASP A 64 -14.63 0.15 -11.82
C ASP A 64 -14.68 -0.26 -13.30
N ARG A 65 -15.60 0.33 -14.06
CA ARG A 65 -15.82 -0.03 -15.47
C ARG A 65 -14.62 0.33 -16.35
N ASP A 66 -13.96 1.45 -16.05
CA ASP A 66 -12.83 1.94 -16.84
C ASP A 66 -11.61 1.01 -16.68
N ILE A 67 -11.44 0.41 -15.49
CA ILE A 67 -10.41 -0.58 -15.23
C ILE A 67 -10.82 -1.95 -15.78
N SER A 68 -12.04 -2.41 -15.47
CA SER A 68 -12.46 -3.77 -15.83
C SER A 68 -12.55 -3.99 -17.35
N SER A 69 -12.85 -2.95 -18.12
CA SER A 69 -12.90 -3.01 -19.60
C SER A 69 -11.51 -3.16 -20.24
N GLN A 70 -10.45 -2.81 -19.55
CA GLN A 70 -9.06 -2.89 -20.02
C GLN A 70 -8.37 -4.21 -19.66
N LEU A 71 -8.94 -5.00 -18.74
CA LEU A 71 -8.38 -6.30 -18.39
C LEU A 71 -8.42 -7.27 -19.56
N PRO A 72 -7.40 -8.12 -19.76
CA PRO A 72 -6.18 -8.27 -18.94
C PRO A 72 -5.04 -7.30 -19.29
N LYS A 73 -5.19 -6.42 -20.29
CA LYS A 73 -4.14 -5.53 -20.83
C LYS A 73 -3.83 -4.37 -19.87
N VAL A 74 -3.49 -4.70 -18.65
CA VAL A 74 -3.17 -3.77 -17.56
C VAL A 74 -1.84 -4.17 -16.95
N ALA A 75 -1.08 -3.16 -16.50
CA ALA A 75 0.11 -3.35 -15.68
C ALA A 75 -0.20 -3.07 -14.21
N VAL A 76 0.23 -3.94 -13.32
CA VAL A 76 0.25 -3.68 -11.89
C VAL A 76 1.62 -3.13 -11.50
N ILE A 77 1.65 -2.06 -10.73
CA ILE A 77 2.89 -1.40 -10.33
C ILE A 77 2.97 -1.37 -8.81
N SER A 78 4.06 -1.89 -8.24
CA SER A 78 4.38 -1.70 -6.83
C SER A 78 5.37 -0.54 -6.67
N PRO A 79 5.04 0.49 -5.87
CA PRO A 79 5.91 1.65 -5.67
C PRO A 79 7.00 1.40 -4.62
N SER A 80 6.95 0.27 -3.91
CA SER A 80 7.84 -0.04 -2.80
C SER A 80 8.08 -1.54 -2.67
N SER A 81 9.14 -1.92 -1.94
CA SER A 81 9.42 -3.32 -1.62
C SER A 81 8.31 -3.97 -0.78
N GLY A 82 7.68 -3.22 0.13
CA GLY A 82 6.56 -3.69 0.93
C GLY A 82 5.32 -4.04 0.12
N GLY A 83 5.09 -3.30 -0.97
CA GLY A 83 3.96 -3.51 -1.88
C GLY A 83 4.15 -4.65 -2.88
N ILE A 84 5.37 -5.21 -3.05
CA ILE A 84 5.61 -6.27 -4.04
C ILE A 84 4.69 -7.48 -3.84
N PRO A 85 4.51 -8.04 -2.63
CA PRO A 85 3.60 -9.16 -2.41
C PRO A 85 2.15 -8.83 -2.79
N VAL A 86 1.70 -7.60 -2.50
CA VAL A 86 0.37 -7.11 -2.89
C VAL A 86 0.27 -7.03 -4.41
N GLY A 87 1.30 -6.49 -5.06
CA GLY A 87 1.39 -6.36 -6.51
C GLY A 87 1.22 -7.71 -7.22
N PHE A 88 1.97 -8.73 -6.82
CA PHE A 88 1.85 -10.08 -7.39
C PHE A 88 0.46 -10.68 -7.16
N GLY A 89 -0.08 -10.57 -5.95
CA GLY A 89 -1.40 -11.09 -5.64
C GLY A 89 -2.53 -10.38 -6.38
N VAL A 90 -2.46 -9.05 -6.53
CA VAL A 90 -3.45 -8.27 -7.30
C VAL A 90 -3.33 -8.55 -8.79
N ARG A 91 -2.11 -8.65 -9.33
CA ARG A 91 -1.86 -9.06 -10.72
C ARG A 91 -2.54 -10.39 -11.02
N GLU A 92 -2.31 -11.41 -10.19
CA GLU A 92 -2.92 -12.72 -10.35
C GLU A 92 -4.45 -12.63 -10.29
N ALA A 93 -5.00 -11.96 -9.26
CA ALA A 93 -6.43 -11.85 -9.06
C ALA A 93 -7.15 -11.04 -10.17
N LEU A 94 -6.49 -10.07 -10.80
CA LEU A 94 -6.99 -9.32 -11.95
C LEU A 94 -6.76 -10.04 -13.27
N ASN A 95 -5.87 -11.05 -13.32
CA ASN A 95 -5.33 -11.62 -14.54
C ASN A 95 -4.63 -10.56 -15.41
N ALA A 96 -3.91 -9.62 -14.75
CA ALA A 96 -3.21 -8.56 -15.46
C ALA A 96 -1.93 -9.09 -16.12
N GLU A 97 -1.63 -8.61 -17.33
CA GLU A 97 -0.51 -9.13 -18.14
C GLU A 97 0.85 -8.79 -17.56
N GLN A 98 1.00 -7.57 -17.00
CA GLN A 98 2.30 -7.06 -16.59
C GLN A 98 2.35 -6.76 -15.09
N ILE A 99 3.56 -6.85 -14.53
CA ILE A 99 3.88 -6.37 -13.20
C ILE A 99 5.26 -5.73 -13.19
N TYR A 100 5.37 -4.56 -12.57
CA TYR A 100 6.63 -3.87 -12.34
C TYR A 100 6.70 -3.40 -10.89
N TRP A 101 7.91 -3.19 -10.38
CA TRP A 101 8.11 -2.55 -9.10
C TRP A 101 9.25 -1.56 -9.14
N ALA A 102 9.10 -0.51 -8.35
CA ALA A 102 10.06 0.55 -8.22
C ALA A 102 10.60 0.58 -6.79
N GLU A 103 11.87 0.86 -6.66
CA GLU A 103 12.55 1.01 -5.37
C GLU A 103 13.31 2.32 -5.34
N LYS A 104 13.57 2.81 -4.13
CA LYS A 104 14.37 4.01 -3.92
C LYS A 104 15.84 3.63 -3.84
N GLU A 105 16.65 4.16 -4.76
CA GLU A 105 18.08 3.97 -4.83
C GLU A 105 18.76 5.33 -4.91
N GLU A 106 19.69 5.61 -4.01
CA GLU A 106 20.40 6.90 -3.92
C GLU A 106 19.43 8.12 -3.90
N GLY A 107 18.32 7.99 -3.17
CA GLY A 107 17.31 9.04 -3.05
C GLY A 107 16.34 9.17 -4.23
N LYS A 108 16.52 8.43 -5.31
CA LYS A 108 15.66 8.44 -6.50
C LYS A 108 14.90 7.13 -6.65
N ARG A 109 13.63 7.21 -7.04
CA ARG A 109 12.85 6.02 -7.36
C ARG A 109 13.13 5.58 -8.79
N ARG A 110 13.27 4.25 -8.99
CA ARG A 110 13.53 3.65 -10.31
C ARG A 110 12.83 2.30 -10.40
N PHE A 111 12.41 1.92 -11.59
CA PHE A 111 11.98 0.54 -11.85
C PHE A 111 13.18 -0.41 -11.75
N ARG A 112 12.94 -1.59 -11.19
CA ARG A 112 13.97 -2.65 -11.11
C ARG A 112 14.07 -3.47 -12.39
N GLN A 113 13.06 -3.39 -13.25
CA GLN A 113 13.07 -3.99 -14.57
C GLN A 113 13.50 -2.97 -15.62
N TYR A 114 14.12 -3.44 -16.70
CA TYR A 114 14.29 -2.64 -17.91
C TYR A 114 12.93 -2.36 -18.52
N VAL A 115 12.63 -1.09 -18.74
CA VAL A 115 11.36 -0.64 -19.31
C VAL A 115 11.65 0.47 -20.31
N ASN A 116 11.17 0.31 -21.54
CA ASN A 116 11.23 1.34 -22.54
C ASN A 116 9.91 2.12 -22.62
N GLN A 117 9.97 3.31 -23.21
CA GLN A 117 8.80 4.13 -23.45
C GLN A 117 7.77 3.37 -24.31
N GLY A 118 6.51 3.38 -23.89
CA GLY A 118 5.41 2.72 -24.60
C GLY A 118 5.28 1.20 -24.37
N GLU A 119 6.13 0.58 -23.54
CA GLU A 119 6.03 -0.86 -23.22
C GLU A 119 5.05 -1.18 -22.08
N ILE A 120 4.77 -0.20 -21.21
CA ILE A 120 3.88 -0.40 -20.06
C ILE A 120 2.43 -0.18 -20.48
N ASN A 121 1.59 -1.19 -20.24
CA ASN A 121 0.14 -1.08 -20.37
C ASN A 121 -0.43 -0.03 -19.40
N PRO A 122 -1.69 0.41 -19.56
CA PRO A 122 -2.35 1.24 -18.54
C PRO A 122 -2.21 0.66 -17.14
N CYS A 123 -1.87 1.51 -16.16
CA CYS A 123 -1.29 1.09 -14.89
C CYS A 123 -2.27 1.17 -13.73
N ILE A 124 -2.20 0.18 -12.84
CA ILE A 124 -2.76 0.22 -11.50
C ILE A 124 -1.60 0.19 -10.50
N ILE A 125 -1.44 1.25 -9.71
CA ILE A 125 -0.47 1.26 -8.61
C ILE A 125 -1.10 0.60 -7.38
N VAL A 126 -0.38 -0.35 -6.77
CA VAL A 126 -0.80 -0.99 -5.52
C VAL A 126 0.34 -1.03 -4.51
N ASP A 127 0.01 -0.76 -3.25
CA ASP A 127 0.97 -0.84 -2.14
C ASP A 127 0.36 -1.60 -0.96
N ASP A 128 1.18 -1.95 0.01
CA ASP A 128 0.70 -2.51 1.27
C ASP A 128 0.11 -1.41 2.16
N ILE A 129 0.83 -0.29 2.32
CA ILE A 129 0.44 0.87 3.13
C ILE A 129 0.72 2.16 2.38
N ILE A 130 -0.25 3.07 2.37
CA ILE A 130 -0.07 4.45 1.93
C ILE A 130 -0.15 5.36 3.16
N ARG A 131 0.98 5.95 3.57
CA ARG A 131 1.03 6.88 4.71
C ARG A 131 0.93 8.34 4.28
N SER A 132 1.78 8.78 3.34
CA SER A 132 1.82 10.16 2.85
C SER A 132 1.56 10.30 1.36
N GLY A 133 1.62 9.19 0.62
CA GLY A 133 1.48 9.18 -0.84
C GLY A 133 2.77 9.47 -1.62
N GLY A 134 3.86 9.90 -0.97
CA GLY A 134 5.09 10.30 -1.68
C GLY A 134 5.69 9.22 -2.59
N ALA A 135 5.69 7.95 -2.16
CA ALA A 135 6.17 6.84 -2.99
C ALA A 135 5.33 6.66 -4.27
N ILE A 136 4.02 6.89 -4.16
CA ILE A 136 3.10 6.81 -5.30
C ILE A 136 3.33 7.99 -6.24
N GLU A 137 3.47 9.21 -5.72
CA GLU A 137 3.72 10.41 -6.53
C GLU A 137 5.04 10.29 -7.31
N GLU A 138 6.11 9.83 -6.65
CA GLU A 138 7.39 9.54 -7.31
C GLU A 138 7.22 8.50 -8.43
N THR A 139 6.41 7.46 -8.20
CA THR A 139 6.14 6.41 -9.20
C THR A 139 5.32 6.95 -10.37
N VAL A 140 4.33 7.79 -10.10
CA VAL A 140 3.55 8.48 -11.15
C VAL A 140 4.45 9.35 -12.02
N GLY A 141 5.47 10.00 -11.45
CA GLY A 141 6.50 10.71 -12.20
C GLY A 141 7.18 9.79 -13.22
N LEU A 142 7.64 8.60 -12.78
CA LEU A 142 8.25 7.60 -13.67
C LEU A 142 7.29 7.12 -14.78
N LEU A 143 6.02 6.89 -14.44
CA LEU A 143 5.02 6.46 -15.43
C LEU A 143 4.76 7.53 -16.50
N LYS A 144 4.75 8.80 -16.11
CA LYS A 144 4.61 9.92 -17.06
C LYS A 144 5.78 9.99 -18.03
N GLU A 145 7.02 9.80 -17.56
CA GLU A 145 8.22 9.76 -18.40
C GLU A 145 8.17 8.62 -19.41
N LEU A 146 7.55 7.49 -19.04
CA LEU A 146 7.40 6.31 -19.90
C LEU A 146 6.13 6.34 -20.77
N GLY A 147 5.27 7.37 -20.62
CA GLY A 147 4.03 7.49 -21.38
C GLY A 147 2.96 6.49 -20.95
N ALA A 148 3.04 5.93 -19.75
CA ALA A 148 2.10 4.94 -19.22
C ALA A 148 0.97 5.61 -18.40
N PRO A 149 -0.31 5.48 -18.81
CA PRO A 149 -1.41 6.12 -18.12
C PRO A 149 -1.75 5.42 -16.80
N LEU A 150 -1.90 6.19 -15.72
CA LEU A 150 -2.43 5.68 -14.45
C LEU A 150 -3.96 5.60 -14.53
N ILE A 151 -4.53 4.41 -14.32
CA ILE A 151 -5.97 4.15 -14.33
C ILE A 151 -6.52 3.70 -12.97
N GLY A 152 -5.68 3.35 -12.02
CA GLY A 152 -6.08 2.92 -10.69
C GLY A 152 -4.98 3.07 -9.66
N CYS A 153 -5.36 3.27 -8.40
CA CYS A 153 -4.44 3.29 -7.27
C CYS A 153 -5.11 2.66 -6.05
N GLY A 154 -4.35 1.92 -5.24
CA GLY A 154 -4.91 1.40 -3.99
C GLY A 154 -3.90 0.72 -3.09
N ALA A 155 -4.34 0.47 -1.83
CA ALA A 155 -3.54 -0.22 -0.82
C ALA A 155 -4.41 -1.07 0.10
N ILE A 156 -3.76 -1.92 0.89
CA ILE A 156 -4.45 -2.63 1.97
C ILE A 156 -4.86 -1.61 3.05
N VAL A 157 -3.93 -0.76 3.48
CA VAL A 157 -4.17 0.29 4.47
C VAL A 157 -3.81 1.65 3.88
N ARG A 158 -4.71 2.62 3.98
CA ARG A 158 -4.46 4.03 3.68
C ARG A 158 -4.59 4.84 4.97
N PHE A 159 -3.58 5.60 5.31
CA PHE A 159 -3.67 6.56 6.42
C PHE A 159 -4.45 7.81 5.99
N ASN A 160 -5.22 8.37 6.92
CA ASN A 160 -5.99 9.60 6.65
C ASN A 160 -5.09 10.82 6.36
N SER A 161 -3.80 10.74 6.72
CA SER A 161 -2.78 11.72 6.35
C SER A 161 -2.35 11.66 4.88
N ALA A 162 -2.66 10.55 4.18
CA ALA A 162 -2.42 10.42 2.75
C ALA A 162 -3.56 11.05 1.94
N PRO A 163 -3.29 11.53 0.71
CA PRO A 163 -4.34 12.03 -0.17
C PRO A 163 -5.36 10.92 -0.47
N ASP A 164 -6.58 11.31 -0.78
CA ASP A 164 -7.64 10.39 -1.25
C ASP A 164 -7.59 10.14 -2.76
N ARG A 165 -6.78 10.92 -3.48
CA ARG A 165 -6.61 10.85 -4.94
C ARG A 165 -5.16 11.13 -5.34
N ILE A 166 -4.76 10.59 -6.49
CA ILE A 166 -3.53 10.95 -7.19
C ILE A 166 -3.94 11.53 -8.55
N GLY A 167 -3.86 12.84 -8.69
CA GLY A 167 -4.51 13.53 -9.82
C GLY A 167 -6.01 13.22 -9.83
N ASP A 168 -6.52 12.73 -10.96
CA ASP A 168 -7.93 12.36 -11.10
C ASP A 168 -8.25 10.94 -10.64
N VAL A 169 -7.26 10.13 -10.25
CA VAL A 169 -7.45 8.74 -9.87
C VAL A 169 -7.68 8.61 -8.36
N PRO A 170 -8.85 8.08 -7.92
CA PRO A 170 -9.12 7.86 -6.51
C PRO A 170 -8.28 6.70 -5.96
N ILE A 171 -7.80 6.84 -4.72
CA ILE A 171 -7.09 5.78 -4.02
C ILE A 171 -8.10 4.86 -3.34
N LYS A 172 -8.10 3.58 -3.74
CA LYS A 172 -8.95 2.53 -3.14
C LYS A 172 -8.17 1.85 -2.01
N SER A 173 -8.79 1.68 -0.84
CA SER A 173 -8.16 0.96 0.28
C SER A 173 -9.11 -0.07 0.88
N LEU A 174 -8.58 -1.10 1.55
CA LEU A 174 -9.40 -2.01 2.34
C LEU A 174 -9.68 -1.43 3.71
N VAL A 175 -8.74 -0.66 4.25
CA VAL A 175 -8.84 0.04 5.54
C VAL A 175 -8.39 1.48 5.37
N GLU A 176 -9.19 2.41 5.87
CA GLU A 176 -8.76 3.78 6.17
C GLU A 176 -8.39 3.84 7.64
N PHE A 177 -7.20 4.35 7.92
CA PHE A 177 -6.62 4.28 9.24
C PHE A 177 -6.16 5.65 9.72
N GLU A 178 -6.54 5.96 10.92
CA GLU A 178 -6.10 7.18 11.60
C GLU A 178 -5.16 6.81 12.75
N SER A 179 -4.02 7.46 12.81
CA SER A 179 -3.07 7.31 13.90
C SER A 179 -2.32 8.62 14.11
N PRO A 180 -2.23 9.08 15.35
CA PRO A 180 -1.35 10.18 15.66
C PRO A 180 0.11 9.76 15.42
N MET A 181 0.90 10.73 14.96
CA MET A 181 2.34 10.62 14.88
C MET A 181 2.95 11.87 15.46
N TYR A 182 3.76 11.71 16.46
CA TYR A 182 4.41 12.79 17.17
C TYR A 182 5.85 12.91 16.69
N ASP A 183 6.34 14.13 16.54
CA ASP A 183 7.69 14.38 16.02
C ASP A 183 8.80 14.06 17.04
N ASN A 184 8.46 14.08 18.33
CA ASN A 184 9.38 13.79 19.44
C ASN A 184 8.60 13.29 20.68
N SER A 185 9.34 13.05 21.78
CA SER A 185 8.78 12.58 23.05
C SER A 185 7.94 13.62 23.77
N ASP A 186 8.23 14.95 23.57
CA ASP A 186 7.62 16.01 24.36
C ASP A 186 6.13 16.18 24.05
N ASP A 187 5.72 15.87 22.81
CA ASP A 187 4.33 15.95 22.38
C ASP A 187 3.62 14.57 22.45
N CYS A 188 4.35 13.50 22.80
CA CYS A 188 3.84 12.15 22.78
C CYS A 188 3.08 11.83 24.07
N LYS A 189 1.79 11.53 23.91
CA LYS A 189 0.93 11.16 25.05
C LYS A 189 1.38 9.88 25.75
N ASP A 190 1.87 8.89 25.00
CA ASP A 190 2.36 7.62 25.57
C ASP A 190 3.63 7.84 26.40
N CYS A 191 4.48 8.85 26.04
CA CYS A 191 5.60 9.26 26.86
C CYS A 191 5.14 9.93 28.16
N GLU A 192 4.15 10.84 28.07
CA GLU A 192 3.56 11.50 29.23
C GLU A 192 2.95 10.49 30.21
N ASP A 193 2.26 9.47 29.67
CA ASP A 193 1.63 8.40 30.47
C ASP A 193 2.63 7.33 30.95
N GLY A 194 3.92 7.43 30.58
CA GLY A 194 4.98 6.50 30.99
C GLY A 194 4.84 5.10 30.37
N VAL A 195 4.21 4.99 29.19
CA VAL A 195 4.10 3.72 28.46
C VAL A 195 5.47 3.30 27.95
N PRO A 196 5.94 2.06 28.20
CA PRO A 196 7.25 1.61 27.74
C PRO A 196 7.43 1.73 26.23
N GLU A 197 8.58 2.28 25.82
CA GLU A 197 8.92 2.45 24.42
C GLU A 197 9.35 1.13 23.76
N GLU A 198 8.86 0.89 22.55
CA GLU A 198 9.35 -0.15 21.66
C GLU A 198 10.01 0.49 20.43
N HIS A 199 11.33 0.36 20.33
CA HIS A 199 12.06 0.89 19.18
C HIS A 199 11.91 0.01 17.95
N VAL A 200 11.35 0.59 16.89
CA VAL A 200 11.18 -0.08 15.59
C VAL A 200 12.55 -0.30 14.95
N ARG A 201 12.80 -1.54 14.49
CA ARG A 201 14.00 -1.91 13.73
C ARG A 201 13.58 -2.39 12.34
N PHE A 202 14.28 -1.95 11.32
CA PHE A 202 14.12 -2.35 9.93
C PHE A 202 15.25 -3.28 9.52
#